data_4f4f0315bf8c70742e3d0c586dd4d69b
#
_entry.id   4f4f0315bf8c70742e3d0c586dd4d69b
#
_cell.length_a   1.000
_cell.length_b   1.000
_cell.length_c   1.000
_cell.angle_alpha   90.00
_cell.angle_beta   90.00
_cell.angle_gamma   90.00
#
_symmetry.space_group_name_H-M   'P 1'
#
loop_
_entity.id
_entity.type
_entity.pdbx_description
1 polymer ?
#
loop_
_entity_poly.entity_id
_entity_poly.type
_entity_poly.pdbx_seq_one_letter_code
_entity_poly.pdbx_strand_id
1 'polypeptide(L)'
;RGGWYYLLCAEGGTGYNHCVTAARSRTPWGPYEPDPENPILTSNLRENNERADWDHLKPRYYNPDSLLQKAGHGSYVETPDGEVYMAHLCSRPFVPELRCTLGRETAMQKMVWTEDGWLRMADGSRLAKQDVPDSALPDASVPAIPADDPFDAPELGAQYYAPRWHPKRFTSLTARPGWLRLRGSESLCSLNEVSLAA
;
A
#
# COMPACT_ATOMS: atom_id res chain seq x y z
N ARG A 1 6.73 -7.48 -19.51
CA ARG A 1 6.02 -8.71 -19.87
C ARG A 1 5.67 -8.69 -21.35
N GLY A 2 5.92 -9.78 -22.09
CA GLY A 2 5.50 -9.91 -23.51
C GLY A 2 6.00 -8.78 -24.43
N GLY A 3 7.16 -8.19 -24.17
CA GLY A 3 7.71 -7.08 -24.94
C GLY A 3 7.03 -5.71 -24.70
N TRP A 4 6.25 -5.61 -23.60
CA TRP A 4 5.68 -4.37 -23.09
C TRP A 4 6.32 -3.96 -21.77
N TYR A 5 6.46 -2.65 -21.58
CA TYR A 5 6.76 -1.98 -20.32
C TYR A 5 5.44 -1.49 -19.75
N TYR A 6 5.17 -1.81 -18.49
CA TYR A 6 3.96 -1.40 -17.79
C TYR A 6 4.28 -0.34 -16.75
N LEU A 7 3.42 0.65 -16.68
CA LEU A 7 3.45 1.70 -15.69
C LEU A 7 2.18 1.59 -14.85
N LEU A 8 2.34 1.44 -13.53
CA LEU A 8 1.24 1.53 -12.57
C LEU A 8 1.37 2.86 -11.83
N CYS A 9 0.28 3.61 -11.80
CA CYS A 9 0.23 4.91 -11.14
C CYS A 9 -0.77 4.89 -9.99
N ALA A 10 -0.43 5.60 -8.92
CA ALA A 10 -1.35 5.95 -7.86
C ALA A 10 -2.02 7.27 -8.22
N GLU A 11 -3.32 7.26 -8.43
CA GLU A 11 -4.09 8.44 -8.82
C GLU A 11 -5.22 8.74 -7.85
N GLY A 12 -5.88 9.89 -8.03
CA GLY A 12 -7.00 10.33 -7.22
C GLY A 12 -6.62 10.82 -5.81
N GLY A 13 -5.33 11.05 -5.56
CA GLY A 13 -4.82 11.43 -4.24
C GLY A 13 -4.86 10.26 -3.26
N THR A 14 -4.87 10.54 -1.96
CA THR A 14 -4.79 9.52 -0.91
C THR A 14 -6.10 9.37 -0.11
N GLY A 15 -7.15 10.00 -0.57
CA GLY A 15 -8.49 9.97 0.03
C GLY A 15 -9.39 8.91 -0.59
N TYR A 16 -10.69 9.16 -0.53
CA TYR A 16 -11.71 8.22 -1.02
C TYR A 16 -11.67 8.01 -2.52
N ASN A 17 -11.09 8.93 -3.29
CA ASN A 17 -10.95 8.83 -4.74
C ASN A 17 -9.65 8.14 -5.20
N HIS A 18 -8.92 7.54 -4.28
CA HIS A 18 -7.67 6.85 -4.57
C HIS A 18 -7.89 5.64 -5.48
N CYS A 19 -6.97 5.42 -6.42
CA CYS A 19 -7.05 4.30 -7.33
C CYS A 19 -5.67 3.90 -7.88
N VAL A 20 -5.63 2.76 -8.56
CA VAL A 20 -4.50 2.32 -9.38
C VAL A 20 -4.91 2.44 -10.84
N THR A 21 -4.11 3.16 -11.61
CA THR A 21 -4.22 3.19 -13.07
C THR A 21 -3.03 2.49 -13.70
N ALA A 22 -3.22 2.01 -14.92
CA ALA A 22 -2.21 1.32 -15.68
C ALA A 22 -2.03 1.96 -17.06
N ALA A 23 -0.80 1.90 -17.55
CA ALA A 23 -0.45 2.24 -18.94
C ALA A 23 0.66 1.30 -19.42
N ARG A 24 0.85 1.15 -20.72
CA ARG A 24 1.92 0.34 -21.28
C ARG A 24 2.60 1.00 -22.48
N SER A 25 3.84 0.61 -22.75
CA SER A 25 4.62 1.08 -23.89
C SER A 25 5.52 0.00 -24.43
N ARG A 26 5.92 0.12 -25.70
CA ARG A 26 6.94 -0.75 -26.32
C ARG A 26 8.37 -0.34 -25.94
N THR A 27 8.54 0.81 -25.35
CA THR A 27 9.83 1.29 -24.87
C THR A 27 9.72 1.86 -23.45
N PRO A 28 10.77 1.83 -22.65
CA PRO A 28 10.71 2.39 -21.28
C PRO A 28 10.48 3.90 -21.25
N TRP A 29 10.70 4.57 -22.37
CA TRP A 29 10.58 6.03 -22.49
C TRP A 29 9.21 6.48 -23.01
N GLY A 30 8.33 5.53 -23.36
CA GLY A 30 7.03 5.84 -23.95
C GLY A 30 7.10 6.03 -25.49
N PRO A 31 6.04 6.56 -26.10
CA PRO A 31 4.81 6.99 -25.42
C PRO A 31 4.08 5.80 -24.77
N TYR A 32 3.42 6.08 -23.64
CA TYR A 32 2.59 5.10 -22.95
C TYR A 32 1.14 5.23 -23.38
N GLU A 33 0.51 4.12 -23.76
CA GLU A 33 -0.92 4.05 -23.96
C GLU A 33 -1.61 3.74 -22.63
N PRO A 34 -2.59 4.54 -22.18
CA PRO A 34 -3.33 4.25 -20.98
C PRO A 34 -4.25 3.04 -21.20
N ASP A 35 -4.47 2.31 -20.12
CA ASP A 35 -5.47 1.24 -20.10
C ASP A 35 -6.87 1.85 -20.33
N PRO A 36 -7.63 1.37 -21.33
CA PRO A 36 -8.96 1.91 -21.64
C PRO A 36 -9.98 1.68 -20.50
N GLU A 37 -9.71 0.77 -19.59
CA GLU A 37 -10.59 0.45 -18.47
C GLU A 37 -10.11 1.02 -17.13
N ASN A 38 -9.17 1.96 -17.14
CA ASN A 38 -8.74 2.61 -15.91
C ASN A 38 -9.92 3.19 -15.12
N PRO A 39 -9.85 3.19 -13.77
CA PRO A 39 -8.83 2.56 -12.93
C PRO A 39 -8.97 1.04 -12.89
N ILE A 40 -7.84 0.33 -12.75
CA ILE A 40 -7.80 -1.13 -12.66
C ILE A 40 -8.09 -1.66 -11.25
N LEU A 41 -7.93 -0.81 -10.23
CA LEU A 41 -8.26 -1.09 -8.83
C LEU A 41 -8.60 0.20 -8.10
N THR A 42 -9.71 0.18 -7.35
CA THR A 42 -10.19 1.30 -6.55
C THR A 42 -11.19 0.83 -5.49
N SER A 43 -11.62 1.73 -4.63
CA SER A 43 -12.81 1.53 -3.76
C SER A 43 -14.03 2.28 -4.26
N ASN A 44 -13.88 3.11 -5.27
CA ASN A 44 -14.91 4.02 -5.73
C ASN A 44 -15.71 3.53 -6.94
N LEU A 45 -16.89 4.11 -7.10
CA LEU A 45 -17.68 3.96 -8.31
C LEU A 45 -16.96 4.66 -9.49
N ARG A 46 -17.19 4.16 -10.70
CA ARG A 46 -16.53 4.66 -11.92
C ARG A 46 -16.79 6.15 -12.16
N GLU A 47 -18.03 6.55 -11.99
CA GLU A 47 -18.46 7.94 -12.15
C GLU A 47 -17.72 8.94 -11.26
N ASN A 48 -17.27 8.50 -10.07
CA ASN A 48 -16.51 9.34 -9.16
C ASN A 48 -15.07 9.52 -9.61
N ASN A 49 -14.48 8.51 -10.23
CA ASN A 49 -13.10 8.55 -10.71
C ASN A 49 -12.95 9.35 -12.03
N GLU A 50 -14.03 9.51 -12.77
CA GLU A 50 -14.06 10.30 -14.00
C GLU A 50 -14.22 11.81 -13.72
N ARG A 51 -14.51 12.21 -12.48
CA ARG A 51 -14.66 13.62 -12.11
C ARG A 51 -13.31 14.26 -11.82
N ALA A 52 -13.04 15.38 -12.47
CA ALA A 52 -11.96 16.31 -12.12
C ALA A 52 -12.34 17.12 -10.86
N ASP A 53 -12.50 16.45 -9.73
CA ASP A 53 -12.84 17.10 -8.45
C ASP A 53 -11.70 16.89 -7.45
N TRP A 54 -11.08 17.97 -7.05
CA TRP A 54 -9.93 17.99 -6.15
C TRP A 54 -10.27 17.67 -4.69
N ASP A 55 -11.56 17.64 -4.34
CA ASP A 55 -11.97 17.42 -2.95
C ASP A 55 -12.17 15.94 -2.62
N HIS A 56 -11.19 15.16 -2.96
CA HIS A 56 -11.15 13.71 -2.80
C HIS A 56 -11.16 13.22 -1.34
N LEU A 57 -11.02 14.12 -0.38
CA LEU A 57 -11.08 13.78 1.05
C LEU A 57 -12.50 13.80 1.61
N LYS A 58 -13.47 14.30 0.85
CA LYS A 58 -14.86 14.41 1.33
C LYS A 58 -15.58 13.08 1.38
N PRO A 59 -16.45 12.89 2.36
CA PRO A 59 -17.28 11.70 2.52
C PRO A 59 -18.15 11.34 1.31
N ARG A 60 -18.47 12.29 0.42
CA ARG A 60 -19.26 12.03 -0.80
C ARG A 60 -18.65 11.00 -1.75
N TYR A 61 -17.35 10.73 -1.63
CA TYR A 61 -16.66 9.68 -2.38
C TYR A 61 -16.62 8.34 -1.64
N TYR A 62 -17.16 8.30 -0.43
CA TYR A 62 -17.32 7.06 0.30
C TYR A 62 -18.28 6.12 -0.42
N ASN A 63 -17.84 4.90 -0.67
CA ASN A 63 -18.66 3.86 -1.27
C ASN A 63 -19.09 2.86 -0.18
N PRO A 64 -20.37 2.84 0.25
CA PRO A 64 -20.82 1.94 1.30
C PRO A 64 -20.75 0.45 0.91
N ASP A 65 -20.69 0.14 -0.38
CA ASP A 65 -20.61 -1.23 -0.89
C ASP A 65 -19.17 -1.77 -0.92
N SER A 66 -18.17 -0.93 -0.61
CA SER A 66 -16.78 -1.33 -0.51
C SER A 66 -16.32 -1.37 0.95
N LEU A 67 -15.95 -2.55 1.44
CA LEU A 67 -15.42 -2.72 2.78
C LEU A 67 -14.00 -2.11 2.93
N LEU A 68 -13.21 -2.18 1.87
CA LEU A 68 -11.89 -1.56 1.81
C LEU A 68 -12.00 -0.21 1.10
N GLN A 69 -11.84 0.87 1.85
CA GLN A 69 -11.87 2.22 1.34
C GLN A 69 -10.49 2.72 0.90
N LYS A 70 -10.44 3.74 0.05
CA LYS A 70 -9.21 4.42 -0.36
C LYS A 70 -8.18 3.49 -1.01
N ALA A 71 -8.65 2.45 -1.71
CA ALA A 71 -7.79 1.48 -2.37
C ALA A 71 -7.03 2.09 -3.55
N GLY A 72 -5.71 1.96 -3.52
CA GLY A 72 -4.83 2.50 -4.55
C GLY A 72 -3.36 2.20 -4.25
N HIS A 73 -2.44 2.83 -4.98
CA HIS A 73 -0.99 2.65 -4.81
C HIS A 73 -0.58 1.18 -4.89
N GLY A 74 -0.96 0.52 -6.00
CA GLY A 74 -0.75 -0.91 -6.19
C GLY A 74 0.64 -1.26 -6.71
N SER A 75 1.14 -2.40 -6.25
CA SER A 75 2.30 -3.08 -6.80
C SER A 75 1.95 -4.55 -7.00
N TYR A 76 2.21 -5.10 -8.18
CA TYR A 76 1.92 -6.50 -8.45
C TYR A 76 3.14 -7.40 -8.30
N VAL A 77 2.87 -8.67 -8.02
CA VAL A 77 3.83 -9.76 -8.02
C VAL A 77 3.25 -10.94 -8.78
N GLU A 78 4.10 -11.65 -9.49
CA GLU A 78 3.78 -12.91 -10.17
C GLU A 78 4.47 -14.04 -9.40
N THR A 79 3.71 -15.04 -8.98
CA THR A 79 4.26 -16.20 -8.27
C THR A 79 5.00 -17.13 -9.23
N PRO A 80 5.86 -18.03 -8.74
CA PRO A 80 6.51 -19.04 -9.59
C PRO A 80 5.52 -19.90 -10.38
N ASP A 81 4.31 -20.11 -9.85
CA ASP A 81 3.25 -20.90 -10.48
C ASP A 81 2.39 -20.07 -11.45
N GLY A 82 2.74 -18.80 -11.64
CA GLY A 82 2.07 -17.89 -12.58
C GLY A 82 0.81 -17.22 -12.06
N GLU A 83 0.49 -17.35 -10.78
CA GLU A 83 -0.57 -16.55 -10.16
C GLU A 83 -0.11 -15.10 -10.01
N VAL A 84 -1.03 -14.17 -10.11
CA VAL A 84 -0.72 -12.73 -10.01
C VAL A 84 -1.50 -12.11 -8.86
N TYR A 85 -0.80 -11.38 -8.02
CA TYR A 85 -1.38 -10.63 -6.91
C TYR A 85 -0.95 -9.18 -6.96
N MET A 86 -1.79 -8.29 -6.46
CA MET A 86 -1.50 -6.87 -6.28
C MET A 86 -1.64 -6.49 -4.81
N ALA A 87 -0.53 -6.13 -4.18
CA ALA A 87 -0.56 -5.46 -2.90
C ALA A 87 -0.93 -3.98 -3.11
N HIS A 88 -1.81 -3.46 -2.29
CA HIS A 88 -2.28 -2.08 -2.41
C HIS A 88 -2.58 -1.45 -1.06
N LEU A 89 -2.57 -0.13 -1.04
CA LEU A 89 -2.99 0.65 0.12
C LEU A 89 -4.51 0.63 0.25
N CYS A 90 -5.01 0.60 1.48
CA CYS A 90 -6.42 0.75 1.78
C CYS A 90 -6.65 1.33 3.18
N SER A 91 -7.90 1.49 3.56
CA SER A 91 -8.32 1.78 4.93
C SER A 91 -9.69 1.17 5.23
N ARG A 92 -9.96 0.89 6.50
CA ARG A 92 -11.24 0.39 7.00
C ARG A 92 -11.80 1.36 8.05
N PRO A 93 -12.48 2.42 7.62
CA PRO A 93 -13.04 3.41 8.55
C PRO A 93 -14.23 2.85 9.34
N PHE A 94 -14.37 3.29 10.57
CA PHE A 94 -15.59 3.04 11.34
C PHE A 94 -16.77 3.81 10.76
N VAL A 95 -17.91 3.14 10.67
CA VAL A 95 -19.18 3.70 10.16
C VAL A 95 -20.10 3.99 11.34
N PRO A 96 -20.77 5.12 11.44
CA PRO A 96 -20.92 6.16 10.40
C PRO A 96 -19.87 7.28 10.44
N GLU A 97 -18.98 7.34 11.43
CA GLU A 97 -18.08 8.47 11.67
C GLU A 97 -16.98 8.62 10.62
N LEU A 98 -16.72 7.58 9.83
CA LEU A 98 -15.69 7.50 8.79
C LEU A 98 -14.27 7.81 9.29
N ARG A 99 -14.03 7.51 10.58
CA ARG A 99 -12.72 7.66 11.21
C ARG A 99 -11.90 6.38 11.08
N CYS A 100 -10.64 6.53 10.74
CA CYS A 100 -9.72 5.42 10.54
C CYS A 100 -8.61 5.46 11.59
N THR A 101 -8.77 4.70 12.68
CA THR A 101 -7.83 4.70 13.82
C THR A 101 -6.56 3.89 13.54
N LEU A 102 -6.62 2.93 12.63
CA LEU A 102 -5.45 2.13 12.20
C LEU A 102 -4.61 2.84 11.13
N GLY A 103 -5.04 4.02 10.70
CA GLY A 103 -4.40 4.72 9.60
C GLY A 103 -4.63 4.01 8.27
N ARG A 104 -3.55 3.76 7.54
CA ARG A 104 -3.59 3.01 6.29
C ARG A 104 -3.08 1.60 6.48
N GLU A 105 -3.70 0.69 5.76
CA GLU A 105 -3.41 -0.73 5.80
C GLU A 105 -2.98 -1.19 4.41
N THR A 106 -2.32 -2.33 4.36
CA THR A 106 -2.02 -3.02 3.11
C THR A 106 -2.98 -4.18 2.94
N ALA A 107 -3.63 -4.23 1.79
CA ALA A 107 -4.45 -5.36 1.36
C ALA A 107 -3.88 -5.96 0.08
N MET A 108 -4.40 -7.11 -0.33
CA MET A 108 -3.96 -7.83 -1.51
C MET A 108 -5.19 -8.22 -2.35
N GLN A 109 -5.04 -8.19 -3.66
CA GLN A 109 -6.06 -8.65 -4.60
C GLN A 109 -5.48 -9.68 -5.55
N LYS A 110 -6.26 -10.71 -5.90
CA LYS A 110 -5.90 -11.63 -6.97
C LYS A 110 -6.13 -10.97 -8.32
N MET A 111 -5.13 -11.04 -9.17
CA MET A 111 -5.13 -10.41 -10.50
C MET A 111 -4.98 -11.47 -11.60
N VAL A 112 -5.32 -11.09 -12.80
CA VAL A 112 -5.08 -11.89 -14.02
C VAL A 112 -4.55 -10.99 -15.13
N TRP A 113 -3.72 -11.55 -15.99
CA TRP A 113 -3.38 -10.95 -17.28
C TRP A 113 -4.42 -11.40 -18.29
N THR A 114 -5.07 -10.44 -18.93
CA THR A 114 -6.03 -10.70 -20.02
C THR A 114 -5.32 -11.08 -21.32
N GLU A 115 -6.06 -11.63 -22.28
CA GLU A 115 -5.51 -12.03 -23.58
C GLU A 115 -4.93 -10.85 -24.36
N ASP A 116 -5.52 -9.67 -24.22
CA ASP A 116 -5.05 -8.41 -24.81
C ASP A 116 -3.89 -7.77 -24.02
N GLY A 117 -3.44 -8.42 -22.94
CA GLY A 117 -2.26 -8.08 -22.18
C GLY A 117 -2.44 -6.98 -21.15
N TRP A 118 -3.64 -6.74 -20.66
CA TRP A 118 -3.88 -5.85 -19.53
C TRP A 118 -4.01 -6.60 -18.21
N LEU A 119 -3.68 -5.92 -17.12
CA LEU A 119 -3.83 -6.46 -15.77
C LEU A 119 -5.21 -6.13 -15.23
N ARG A 120 -5.95 -7.14 -14.75
CA ARG A 120 -7.29 -6.99 -14.19
C ARG A 120 -7.43 -7.74 -12.88
N MET A 121 -8.39 -7.33 -12.06
CA MET A 121 -8.80 -8.17 -10.93
C MET A 121 -9.40 -9.49 -11.46
N ALA A 122 -9.08 -10.60 -10.79
CA ALA A 122 -9.46 -11.94 -11.23
C ALA A 122 -10.97 -12.18 -11.23
N ASP A 123 -11.73 -11.42 -10.45
CA ASP A 123 -13.20 -11.48 -10.39
C ASP A 123 -13.88 -10.60 -11.46
N GLY A 124 -13.13 -9.94 -12.33
CA GLY A 124 -13.63 -9.05 -13.37
C GLY A 124 -14.15 -7.70 -12.86
N SER A 125 -14.06 -7.45 -11.55
CA SER A 125 -14.38 -6.15 -10.97
C SER A 125 -13.15 -5.24 -10.95
N ARG A 126 -13.30 -4.06 -10.35
CA ARG A 126 -12.20 -3.14 -10.01
C ARG A 126 -12.25 -2.73 -8.55
N LEU A 127 -13.30 -3.13 -7.83
CA LEU A 127 -13.51 -2.77 -6.42
C LEU A 127 -12.73 -3.72 -5.53
N ALA A 128 -11.86 -3.17 -4.70
CA ALA A 128 -11.06 -3.92 -3.74
C ALA A 128 -11.95 -4.79 -2.84
N LYS A 129 -11.59 -6.06 -2.70
CA LYS A 129 -12.31 -7.06 -1.90
C LYS A 129 -11.58 -7.30 -0.59
N GLN A 130 -12.35 -7.57 0.46
CA GLN A 130 -11.80 -8.00 1.75
C GLN A 130 -11.37 -9.47 1.69
N ASP A 131 -12.18 -10.30 1.08
CA ASP A 131 -11.93 -11.72 0.94
C ASP A 131 -11.33 -12.01 -0.44
N VAL A 132 -10.16 -12.59 -0.45
CA VAL A 132 -9.38 -12.89 -1.65
C VAL A 132 -9.05 -14.37 -1.68
N PRO A 133 -9.20 -15.05 -2.83
CA PRO A 133 -8.82 -16.46 -2.94
C PRO A 133 -7.37 -16.67 -2.52
N ASP A 134 -7.13 -17.73 -1.76
CA ASP A 134 -5.82 -18.13 -1.32
C ASP A 134 -4.91 -18.51 -2.49
N SER A 135 -3.62 -18.48 -2.24
CA SER A 135 -2.61 -18.84 -3.24
C SER A 135 -2.42 -20.37 -3.26
N ALA A 136 -2.02 -20.90 -4.41
CA ALA A 136 -1.59 -22.29 -4.54
C ALA A 136 -0.21 -22.55 -3.93
N LEU A 137 0.49 -21.53 -3.47
CA LEU A 137 1.78 -21.68 -2.82
C LEU A 137 1.65 -22.42 -1.48
N PRO A 138 2.63 -23.28 -1.12
CA PRO A 138 2.60 -23.93 0.17
C PRO A 138 2.74 -22.92 1.32
N ASP A 139 2.10 -23.23 2.43
CA ASP A 139 2.24 -22.43 3.65
C ASP A 139 3.70 -22.32 4.06
N ALA A 140 4.16 -21.09 4.25
CA ALA A 140 5.48 -20.81 4.78
C ALA A 140 5.35 -20.05 6.09
N SER A 141 5.73 -20.68 7.20
CA SER A 141 5.74 -19.99 8.49
C SER A 141 6.86 -18.95 8.51
N VAL A 142 6.48 -17.71 8.75
CA VAL A 142 7.43 -16.64 9.07
C VAL A 142 7.54 -16.59 10.59
N PRO A 143 8.76 -16.60 11.19
CA PRO A 143 8.91 -16.45 12.63
C PRO A 143 8.19 -15.20 13.11
N ALA A 144 7.33 -15.35 14.10
CA ALA A 144 6.66 -14.20 14.70
C ALA A 144 7.68 -13.29 15.39
N ILE A 145 7.61 -12.00 15.12
CA ILE A 145 8.33 -11.01 15.91
C ILE A 145 7.65 -10.96 17.28
N PRO A 146 8.42 -11.08 18.39
CA PRO A 146 7.83 -10.98 19.73
C PRO A 146 7.04 -9.68 19.89
N ALA A 147 5.86 -9.75 20.52
CA ALA A 147 5.03 -8.58 20.79
C ALA A 147 5.69 -7.62 21.81
N ASP A 148 6.51 -8.17 22.68
CA ASP A 148 7.22 -7.42 23.73
C ASP A 148 8.73 -7.56 23.53
N ASP A 149 9.44 -6.46 23.78
CA ASP A 149 10.91 -6.44 23.77
C ASP A 149 11.40 -5.94 25.15
N PRO A 150 12.14 -6.75 25.91
CA PRO A 150 12.68 -6.35 27.22
C PRO A 150 13.87 -5.39 27.09
N PHE A 151 14.37 -5.12 25.88
CA PHE A 151 15.53 -4.28 25.60
C PHE A 151 16.80 -4.68 26.39
N ASP A 152 17.01 -5.97 26.58
CA ASP A 152 18.15 -6.57 27.27
C ASP A 152 19.23 -7.07 26.31
N ALA A 153 18.95 -7.08 25.02
CA ALA A 153 19.92 -7.41 24.00
C ALA A 153 21.00 -6.32 23.81
N PRO A 154 22.21 -6.66 23.32
CA PRO A 154 23.26 -5.67 23.09
C PRO A 154 22.95 -4.70 21.96
N GLU A 155 22.07 -5.07 21.03
CA GLU A 155 21.66 -4.28 19.87
C GLU A 155 20.15 -4.41 19.63
N LEU A 156 19.57 -3.39 19.00
CA LEU A 156 18.17 -3.45 18.54
C LEU A 156 17.98 -4.53 17.47
N GLY A 157 16.89 -5.26 17.57
CA GLY A 157 16.48 -6.23 16.56
C GLY A 157 16.12 -5.56 15.23
N ALA A 158 16.01 -6.38 14.17
CA ALA A 158 15.74 -5.93 12.81
C ALA A 158 14.36 -5.26 12.63
N GLN A 159 13.45 -5.45 13.57
CA GLN A 159 12.13 -4.80 13.62
C GLN A 159 12.21 -3.29 13.89
N TYR A 160 13.34 -2.81 14.44
CA TYR A 160 13.56 -1.40 14.73
C TYR A 160 14.40 -0.77 13.62
N TYR A 161 13.81 0.13 12.87
CA TYR A 161 14.48 0.86 11.80
C TYR A 161 14.05 2.33 11.76
N ALA A 162 14.84 3.12 11.08
CA ALA A 162 14.51 4.52 10.82
C ALA A 162 14.80 4.86 9.36
N PRO A 163 13.97 5.67 8.71
CA PRO A 163 14.05 5.87 7.26
C PRO A 163 15.28 6.66 6.78
N ARG A 164 15.90 7.48 7.64
CA ARG A 164 17.01 8.37 7.22
C ARG A 164 18.31 8.07 7.90
N TRP A 165 18.26 7.52 9.11
CA TRP A 165 19.43 7.31 9.94
C TRP A 165 19.43 5.94 10.58
N HIS A 166 20.61 5.36 10.75
CA HIS A 166 20.72 4.13 11.50
C HIS A 166 20.28 4.36 12.98
N PRO A 167 19.41 3.51 13.56
CA PRO A 167 18.89 3.70 14.92
C PRO A 167 19.95 3.95 15.99
N LYS A 168 21.13 3.34 15.92
CA LYS A 168 22.25 3.55 16.86
C LYS A 168 22.61 5.02 17.07
N ARG A 169 22.24 5.90 16.14
CA ARG A 169 22.58 7.32 16.21
C ARG A 169 21.77 8.08 17.26
N PHE A 170 20.58 7.63 17.56
CA PHE A 170 19.66 8.32 18.48
C PHE A 170 19.02 7.40 19.51
N THR A 171 19.46 6.14 19.57
CA THR A 171 18.99 5.17 20.57
C THR A 171 20.12 4.74 21.48
N SER A 172 19.77 4.22 22.67
CA SER A 172 20.70 3.56 23.59
C SER A 172 19.98 2.49 24.40
N LEU A 173 20.55 1.29 24.43
CA LEU A 173 20.11 0.19 25.29
C LEU A 173 20.93 0.13 26.61
N THR A 174 22.05 0.84 26.67
CA THR A 174 22.97 0.83 27.81
C THR A 174 22.77 1.99 28.80
N ALA A 175 22.21 3.12 28.34
CA ALA A 175 21.98 4.28 29.17
C ALA A 175 20.96 4.04 30.31
N ARG A 176 20.07 3.07 30.11
CA ARG A 176 19.16 2.53 31.15
C ARG A 176 18.84 1.08 30.76
N PRO A 177 19.53 0.10 31.34
CA PRO A 177 19.31 -1.32 31.03
C PRO A 177 17.84 -1.73 31.13
N GLY A 178 17.35 -2.54 30.21
CA GLY A 178 15.94 -2.94 30.13
C GLY A 178 15.00 -1.87 29.57
N TRP A 179 15.54 -0.81 28.95
CA TRP A 179 14.76 0.26 28.37
C TRP A 179 15.39 0.74 27.08
N LEU A 180 14.55 1.00 26.08
CA LEU A 180 14.98 1.75 24.91
C LEU A 180 14.97 3.25 25.23
N ARG A 181 16.16 3.85 25.31
CA ARG A 181 16.28 5.30 25.40
C ARG A 181 16.33 5.92 24.00
N LEU A 182 15.45 6.86 23.75
CA LEU A 182 15.42 7.67 22.52
C LEU A 182 15.95 9.07 22.83
N ARG A 183 16.80 9.58 21.96
CA ARG A 183 17.19 10.98 21.95
C ARG A 183 16.24 11.72 21.01
N GLY A 184 15.45 12.63 21.55
CA GLY A 184 14.55 13.46 20.78
C GLY A 184 15.31 14.35 19.77
N SER A 185 14.67 14.64 18.68
CA SER A 185 15.12 15.52 17.62
C SER A 185 13.95 16.30 17.05
N GLU A 186 13.99 16.62 15.79
CA GLU A 186 12.97 17.40 15.10
C GLU A 186 11.66 16.63 14.92
N SER A 187 10.57 17.37 14.73
CA SER A 187 9.26 16.81 14.44
C SER A 187 9.25 16.03 13.13
N LEU A 188 8.38 15.02 13.02
CA LEU A 188 8.12 14.31 11.76
C LEU A 188 7.66 15.24 10.63
N CYS A 189 7.01 16.35 10.97
CA CYS A 189 6.57 17.37 10.00
C CYS A 189 7.67 18.33 9.61
N SER A 190 8.88 18.23 10.19
CA SER A 190 10.03 19.03 9.82
C SER A 190 10.52 18.62 8.44
N LEU A 191 10.87 19.61 7.62
CA LEU A 191 11.56 19.41 6.34
C LEU A 191 13.05 19.15 6.52
N ASN A 192 13.54 19.13 7.74
CA ASN A 192 14.94 18.91 8.07
C ASN A 192 15.32 17.43 7.87
N GLU A 193 16.53 17.19 7.38
CA GLU A 193 17.09 15.85 7.17
C GLU A 193 17.26 15.03 8.46
N VAL A 194 17.20 15.69 9.61
CA VAL A 194 17.45 15.11 10.94
C VAL A 194 16.18 14.66 11.63
N SER A 195 14.99 14.78 11.02
CA SER A 195 13.75 14.31 11.67
C SER A 195 13.84 12.81 11.95
N LEU A 196 13.58 12.46 13.21
CA LEU A 196 13.42 11.08 13.62
C LEU A 196 12.08 10.60 13.10
N ALA A 197 12.08 9.65 12.21
CA ALA A 197 10.86 8.93 11.89
C ALA A 197 10.62 7.89 12.99
N ALA A 198 9.42 7.86 13.48
CA ALA A 198 8.95 6.83 14.39
C ALA A 198 8.60 5.57 13.61
#